data_efb2ebfb1b71c8887a13fff17c479f81
#
_entry.id   efb2ebfb1b71c8887a13fff17c479f81
#
_cell.length_a   1.000
_cell.length_b   1.000
_cell.length_c   1.000
_cell.angle_alpha   90.00
_cell.angle_beta   90.00
_cell.angle_gamma   90.00
#
_symmetry.space_group_name_H-M   'P 1'
#
loop_
_entity.id
_entity.type
_entity.pdbx_description
1 polymer ?
#
loop_
_entity_poly.entity_id
_entity_poly.type
_entity_poly.pdbx_seq_one_letter_code
_entity_poly.pdbx_strand_id
1 'polypeptide(L)'
;MNLDLVKYSVFLTVIVMLMNPSPPLPPVQKEVDFNQLSETFLKRIKAGQDTGEIREALENTSLEALEKGLSTDAEKLAFWINIYNGYIQVILSENPERYEDRGSFFAADQIPIAGRKISFAKIEHGIIRKSQWEYGLGYIRKWFPGKFERKLRVEERDFRIHFALNCGARDCPPVAIYEPERLEAQLDKSTARYLERTTEYQPETKTARVTSLFNWFRGDFNCKKGVKEILVDYGIIPTSKGVDLSYKNYDWTLDLDNFIDI
;
A
#
# COMPACT_ATOMS: atom_id res chain seq x y z
N MET A 1 6.24 -95.64 36.81
CA MET A 1 7.18 -94.53 36.66
C MET A 1 6.68 -93.67 35.50
N ASN A 2 5.92 -92.62 35.89
CA ASN A 2 5.12 -91.80 34.95
C ASN A 2 5.97 -90.68 34.39
N LEU A 3 6.00 -90.52 33.09
CA LEU A 3 6.52 -89.38 32.42
C LEU A 3 5.36 -88.52 31.92
N ASP A 4 5.20 -87.39 32.53
CA ASP A 4 4.20 -86.34 32.14
C ASP A 4 4.69 -85.63 30.91
N LEU A 5 3.87 -85.65 29.86
CA LEU A 5 4.03 -84.87 28.64
C LEU A 5 3.44 -83.49 28.88
N VAL A 6 4.29 -82.45 28.96
CA VAL A 6 3.90 -81.06 28.99
C VAL A 6 3.55 -80.62 27.56
N LYS A 7 2.23 -80.28 27.33
CA LYS A 7 1.74 -79.72 26.10
C LYS A 7 2.01 -78.22 26.08
N TYR A 8 2.90 -77.72 25.22
CA TYR A 8 3.00 -76.29 24.91
C TYR A 8 1.96 -75.91 23.89
N SER A 9 0.97 -75.12 24.34
CA SER A 9 0.01 -74.44 23.47
C SER A 9 0.62 -73.13 23.03
N VAL A 10 0.98 -73.00 21.73
CA VAL A 10 1.42 -71.74 21.14
C VAL A 10 0.20 -70.90 20.72
N PHE A 11 -0.12 -69.90 21.50
CA PHE A 11 -1.13 -68.86 21.09
C PHE A 11 -0.53 -67.93 20.08
N LEU A 12 -0.88 -68.07 18.79
CA LEU A 12 -0.55 -67.14 17.73
C LEU A 12 -1.50 -65.94 17.79
N THR A 13 -1.07 -64.86 18.42
CA THR A 13 -1.83 -63.60 18.45
C THR A 13 -1.61 -62.87 17.12
N VAL A 14 -2.58 -62.93 16.23
CA VAL A 14 -2.61 -62.13 14.99
C VAL A 14 -2.99 -60.71 15.36
N ILE A 15 -2.01 -59.79 15.38
CA ILE A 15 -2.25 -58.34 15.50
C ILE A 15 -2.72 -57.84 14.12
N VAL A 16 -4.02 -57.70 13.94
CA VAL A 16 -4.60 -56.96 12.82
C VAL A 16 -4.40 -55.46 13.07
N MET A 17 -3.35 -54.89 12.51
CA MET A 17 -3.21 -53.43 12.43
C MET A 17 -4.33 -52.88 11.53
N LEU A 18 -5.38 -52.33 12.17
CA LEU A 18 -6.35 -51.51 11.49
C LEU A 18 -5.62 -50.25 11.01
N MET A 19 -5.23 -50.22 9.73
CA MET A 19 -4.79 -49.01 9.06
C MET A 19 -6.01 -48.06 8.97
N ASN A 20 -6.10 -47.11 9.90
CA ASN A 20 -7.00 -46.00 9.73
C ASN A 20 -6.56 -45.21 8.49
N PRO A 21 -7.42 -45.01 7.49
CA PRO A 21 -7.05 -44.16 6.35
C PRO A 21 -6.75 -42.77 6.90
N SER A 22 -5.60 -42.21 6.49
CA SER A 22 -5.26 -40.81 6.82
C SER A 22 -6.42 -39.89 6.39
N PRO A 23 -6.81 -38.92 7.22
CA PRO A 23 -7.85 -37.98 6.84
C PRO A 23 -7.46 -37.31 5.48
N PRO A 24 -8.43 -37.08 4.61
CA PRO A 24 -8.16 -36.41 3.34
C PRO A 24 -7.49 -35.06 3.63
N LEU A 25 -6.43 -34.75 2.87
CA LEU A 25 -5.78 -33.46 2.96
C LEU A 25 -6.83 -32.35 2.73
N PRO A 26 -6.85 -31.29 3.55
CA PRO A 26 -7.74 -30.17 3.33
C PRO A 26 -7.55 -29.67 1.88
N PRO A 27 -8.62 -29.22 1.21
CA PRO A 27 -8.52 -28.70 -0.13
C PRO A 27 -7.45 -27.59 -0.14
N VAL A 28 -6.52 -27.65 -1.09
CA VAL A 28 -5.52 -26.62 -1.31
C VAL A 28 -6.30 -25.34 -1.63
N GLN A 29 -6.48 -24.47 -0.65
CA GLN A 29 -7.02 -23.15 -0.89
C GLN A 29 -6.00 -22.47 -1.80
N LYS A 30 -6.42 -22.09 -3.01
CA LYS A 30 -5.60 -21.29 -3.92
C LYS A 30 -5.18 -20.03 -3.17
N GLU A 31 -3.88 -19.87 -2.96
CA GLU A 31 -3.33 -18.70 -2.30
C GLU A 31 -3.77 -17.45 -3.08
N VAL A 32 -4.35 -16.47 -2.39
CA VAL A 32 -4.85 -15.25 -3.02
C VAL A 32 -3.65 -14.39 -3.37
N ASP A 33 -3.50 -14.06 -4.64
CA ASP A 33 -2.56 -13.04 -5.09
C ASP A 33 -3.18 -11.66 -4.84
N PHE A 34 -2.76 -11.02 -3.76
CA PHE A 34 -3.28 -9.72 -3.33
C PHE A 34 -2.86 -8.59 -4.26
N ASN A 35 -1.68 -8.66 -4.89
CA ASN A 35 -1.26 -7.66 -5.86
C ASN A 35 -2.13 -7.73 -7.10
N GLN A 36 -2.32 -8.91 -7.69
CA GLN A 36 -3.24 -9.13 -8.81
C GLN A 36 -4.68 -8.69 -8.47
N LEU A 37 -5.13 -8.92 -7.22
CA LEU A 37 -6.45 -8.48 -6.75
C LEU A 37 -6.56 -6.95 -6.74
N SER A 38 -5.55 -6.26 -6.20
CA SER A 38 -5.50 -4.79 -6.14
C SER A 38 -5.38 -4.14 -7.51
N GLU A 39 -4.61 -4.73 -8.42
CA GLU A 39 -4.54 -4.30 -9.82
C GLU A 39 -5.89 -4.44 -10.52
N THR A 40 -6.55 -5.60 -10.34
CA THR A 40 -7.87 -5.87 -10.92
C THR A 40 -8.91 -4.90 -10.37
N PHE A 41 -8.81 -4.53 -9.09
CA PHE A 41 -9.65 -3.51 -8.47
C PHE A 41 -9.56 -2.18 -9.23
N LEU A 42 -8.35 -1.64 -9.43
CA LEU A 42 -8.16 -0.40 -10.18
C LEU A 42 -8.52 -0.53 -11.67
N LYS A 43 -8.24 -1.66 -12.32
CA LYS A 43 -8.62 -1.92 -13.71
C LYS A 43 -10.15 -1.88 -13.89
N ARG A 44 -10.90 -2.49 -12.97
CA ARG A 44 -12.38 -2.45 -12.98
C ARG A 44 -12.91 -1.03 -12.74
N ILE A 45 -12.34 -0.28 -11.80
CA ILE A 45 -12.72 1.12 -11.55
C ILE A 45 -12.50 1.96 -12.83
N LYS A 46 -11.30 1.89 -13.42
CA LYS A 46 -10.95 2.59 -14.67
C LYS A 46 -11.92 2.25 -15.83
N ALA A 47 -12.43 1.04 -15.85
CA ALA A 47 -13.38 0.57 -16.85
C ALA A 47 -14.87 0.82 -16.48
N GLY A 48 -15.17 1.44 -15.36
CA GLY A 48 -16.54 1.64 -14.88
C GLY A 48 -17.28 0.34 -14.55
N GLN A 49 -16.55 -0.72 -14.20
CA GLN A 49 -17.08 -2.05 -13.88
C GLN A 49 -17.32 -2.21 -12.37
N ASP A 50 -18.22 -3.12 -12.02
CA ASP A 50 -18.49 -3.45 -10.61
C ASP A 50 -17.27 -4.03 -9.90
N THR A 51 -17.08 -3.59 -8.66
CA THR A 51 -15.98 -3.99 -7.78
C THR A 51 -16.41 -4.74 -6.54
N GLY A 52 -17.70 -5.06 -6.40
CA GLY A 52 -18.30 -5.66 -5.20
C GLY A 52 -17.57 -6.93 -4.75
N GLU A 53 -17.35 -7.88 -5.67
CA GLU A 53 -16.66 -9.14 -5.39
C GLU A 53 -15.22 -8.93 -4.84
N ILE A 54 -14.50 -7.95 -5.39
CA ILE A 54 -13.12 -7.66 -4.95
C ILE A 54 -13.14 -7.04 -3.56
N ARG A 55 -14.05 -6.09 -3.30
CA ARG A 55 -14.20 -5.46 -1.99
C ARG A 55 -14.58 -6.48 -0.93
N GLU A 56 -15.49 -7.41 -1.25
CA GLU A 56 -15.87 -8.51 -0.37
C GLU A 56 -14.70 -9.46 -0.10
N ALA A 57 -13.91 -9.81 -1.11
CA ALA A 57 -12.72 -10.63 -0.96
C ALA A 57 -11.67 -9.96 -0.05
N LEU A 58 -11.46 -8.64 -0.19
CA LEU A 58 -10.58 -7.86 0.68
C LEU A 58 -11.08 -7.82 2.13
N GLU A 59 -12.39 -7.61 2.34
CA GLU A 59 -13.01 -7.57 3.66
C GLU A 59 -12.90 -8.91 4.38
N ASN A 60 -13.16 -10.02 3.67
CA ASN A 60 -13.21 -11.37 4.21
C ASN A 60 -11.84 -12.04 4.34
N THR A 61 -10.76 -11.43 3.85
CA THR A 61 -9.42 -11.97 4.04
C THR A 61 -8.99 -11.88 5.51
N SER A 62 -7.94 -12.64 5.90
CA SER A 62 -7.37 -12.54 7.24
C SER A 62 -6.12 -11.67 7.27
N LEU A 63 -5.79 -11.12 8.44
CA LEU A 63 -4.53 -10.39 8.64
C LEU A 63 -3.32 -11.27 8.35
N GLU A 64 -3.39 -12.54 8.72
CA GLU A 64 -2.33 -13.52 8.52
C GLU A 64 -2.13 -13.84 7.03
N ALA A 65 -3.22 -13.90 6.25
CA ALA A 65 -3.14 -14.09 4.80
C ALA A 65 -2.49 -12.88 4.11
N LEU A 66 -2.88 -11.65 4.49
CA LEU A 66 -2.26 -10.42 3.98
C LEU A 66 -0.77 -10.34 4.34
N GLU A 67 -0.40 -10.65 5.59
CA GLU A 67 0.99 -10.63 6.03
C GLU A 67 1.84 -11.63 5.25
N LYS A 68 1.30 -12.82 4.96
CA LYS A 68 1.98 -13.86 4.20
C LYS A 68 2.08 -13.52 2.71
N GLY A 69 1.01 -12.99 2.13
CA GLY A 69 0.91 -12.68 0.70
C GLY A 69 1.55 -11.35 0.30
N LEU A 70 1.95 -10.50 1.27
CA LEU A 70 2.64 -9.22 1.07
C LEU A 70 3.96 -9.25 1.86
N SER A 71 4.93 -10.03 1.39
CA SER A 71 6.16 -10.34 2.11
C SER A 71 7.26 -9.29 1.92
N THR A 72 7.36 -8.72 0.73
CA THR A 72 8.36 -7.71 0.35
C THR A 72 7.80 -6.29 0.39
N ASP A 73 8.67 -5.28 0.49
CA ASP A 73 8.24 -3.89 0.43
C ASP A 73 7.64 -3.53 -0.94
N ALA A 74 8.10 -4.14 -2.02
CA ALA A 74 7.53 -3.94 -3.35
C ALA A 74 6.08 -4.44 -3.41
N GLU A 75 5.79 -5.63 -2.90
CA GLU A 75 4.43 -6.16 -2.82
C GLU A 75 3.53 -5.30 -1.93
N LYS A 76 4.03 -4.87 -0.76
CA LYS A 76 3.30 -3.99 0.16
C LYS A 76 2.98 -2.64 -0.47
N LEU A 77 3.97 -1.98 -1.08
CA LEU A 77 3.78 -0.66 -1.69
C LEU A 77 2.82 -0.74 -2.87
N ALA A 78 3.01 -1.67 -3.82
CA ALA A 78 2.13 -1.83 -4.97
C ALA A 78 0.68 -2.07 -4.51
N PHE A 79 0.47 -3.03 -3.62
CA PHE A 79 -0.86 -3.34 -3.07
C PHE A 79 -1.50 -2.14 -2.38
N TRP A 80 -0.82 -1.52 -1.41
CA TRP A 80 -1.42 -0.48 -0.59
C TRP A 80 -1.64 0.85 -1.32
N ILE A 81 -0.79 1.19 -2.32
CA ILE A 81 -1.03 2.34 -3.20
C ILE A 81 -2.27 2.09 -4.05
N ASN A 82 -2.40 0.89 -4.65
CA ASN A 82 -3.58 0.53 -5.44
C ASN A 82 -4.86 0.54 -4.60
N ILE A 83 -4.84 -0.02 -3.39
CA ILE A 83 -5.98 -0.01 -2.47
C ILE A 83 -6.36 1.41 -2.06
N TYR A 84 -5.40 2.24 -1.67
CA TYR A 84 -5.63 3.64 -1.33
C TYR A 84 -6.31 4.38 -2.49
N ASN A 85 -5.68 4.36 -3.66
CA ASN A 85 -6.18 5.05 -4.84
C ASN A 85 -7.55 4.52 -5.28
N GLY A 86 -7.76 3.21 -5.26
CA GLY A 86 -9.02 2.60 -5.63
C GLY A 86 -10.18 3.00 -4.70
N TYR A 87 -9.98 2.97 -3.40
CA TYR A 87 -11.02 3.38 -2.45
C TYR A 87 -11.28 4.90 -2.46
N ILE A 88 -10.30 5.76 -2.77
CA ILE A 88 -10.55 7.18 -3.04
C ILE A 88 -11.55 7.31 -4.18
N GLN A 89 -11.31 6.65 -5.32
CA GLN A 89 -12.20 6.71 -6.48
C GLN A 89 -13.60 6.19 -6.14
N VAL A 90 -13.73 5.01 -5.54
CA VAL A 90 -15.02 4.39 -5.22
C VAL A 90 -15.82 5.25 -4.23
N ILE A 91 -15.23 5.63 -3.09
CA ILE A 91 -15.98 6.30 -2.02
C ILE A 91 -16.39 7.71 -2.44
N LEU A 92 -15.53 8.45 -3.13
CA LEU A 92 -15.82 9.82 -3.53
C LEU A 92 -16.67 9.91 -4.80
N SER A 93 -16.70 8.90 -5.65
CA SER A 93 -17.67 8.83 -6.75
C SER A 93 -19.09 8.55 -6.23
N GLU A 94 -19.22 7.73 -5.18
CA GLU A 94 -20.50 7.43 -4.54
C GLU A 94 -21.01 8.60 -3.64
N ASN A 95 -20.09 9.32 -2.98
CA ASN A 95 -20.40 10.32 -1.96
C ASN A 95 -19.43 11.53 -2.04
N PRO A 96 -19.48 12.36 -3.07
CA PRO A 96 -18.51 13.45 -3.29
C PRO A 96 -18.53 14.52 -2.20
N GLU A 97 -19.67 14.73 -1.52
CA GLU A 97 -19.84 15.68 -0.43
C GLU A 97 -18.93 15.37 0.77
N ARG A 98 -18.50 14.13 0.95
CA ARG A 98 -17.57 13.76 2.01
C ARG A 98 -16.19 14.42 1.88
N TYR A 99 -15.86 14.89 0.67
CA TYR A 99 -14.61 15.59 0.41
C TYR A 99 -14.59 17.03 0.96
N GLU A 100 -15.73 17.59 1.35
CA GLU A 100 -15.80 18.94 1.95
C GLU A 100 -15.08 18.97 3.31
N ASP A 101 -15.20 17.90 4.13
CA ASP A 101 -14.42 17.74 5.36
C ASP A 101 -13.34 16.67 5.16
N ARG A 102 -12.28 17.04 4.46
CA ARG A 102 -11.15 16.14 4.14
C ARG A 102 -10.47 15.59 5.40
N GLY A 103 -10.37 16.38 6.46
CA GLY A 103 -9.74 15.91 7.71
C GLY A 103 -10.47 14.69 8.28
N SER A 104 -11.79 14.82 8.44
CA SER A 104 -12.63 13.71 8.90
C SER A 104 -12.65 12.56 7.88
N PHE A 105 -12.70 12.85 6.59
CA PHE A 105 -12.71 11.85 5.53
C PHE A 105 -11.48 10.93 5.56
N PHE A 106 -10.28 11.49 5.60
CA PHE A 106 -9.04 10.69 5.62
C PHE A 106 -8.80 9.96 6.95
N ALA A 107 -9.32 10.49 8.06
CA ALA A 107 -9.19 9.89 9.39
C ALA A 107 -10.22 8.78 9.67
N ALA A 108 -11.38 8.77 8.98
CA ALA A 108 -12.46 7.82 9.22
C ALA A 108 -12.09 6.38 8.84
N ASP A 109 -12.42 5.42 9.71
CA ASP A 109 -12.30 3.99 9.44
C ASP A 109 -13.43 3.56 8.48
N GLN A 110 -13.12 3.47 7.18
CA GLN A 110 -14.10 3.28 6.12
C GLN A 110 -13.70 2.29 5.02
N ILE A 111 -12.44 1.86 4.99
CA ILE A 111 -11.92 0.88 4.03
C ILE A 111 -12.04 -0.51 4.66
N PRO A 112 -12.97 -1.38 4.19
CA PRO A 112 -13.11 -2.72 4.71
C PRO A 112 -11.98 -3.62 4.21
N ILE A 113 -11.19 -4.18 5.12
CA ILE A 113 -10.09 -5.10 4.80
C ILE A 113 -9.72 -5.95 6.02
N ALA A 114 -9.47 -7.22 5.81
CA ALA A 114 -9.03 -8.18 6.84
C ALA A 114 -9.95 -8.18 8.08
N GLY A 115 -11.27 -8.26 7.87
CA GLY A 115 -12.28 -8.32 8.91
C GLY A 115 -12.42 -7.05 9.75
N ARG A 116 -11.96 -5.90 9.25
CA ARG A 116 -12.05 -4.60 9.93
C ARG A 116 -12.19 -3.45 8.95
N LYS A 117 -12.49 -2.27 9.47
CA LYS A 117 -12.37 -1.03 8.70
C LYS A 117 -11.10 -0.29 9.11
N ILE A 118 -10.41 0.30 8.15
CA ILE A 118 -9.22 1.15 8.36
C ILE A 118 -9.38 2.48 7.63
N SER A 119 -8.60 3.48 8.02
CA SER A 119 -8.62 4.80 7.40
C SER A 119 -7.55 4.95 6.32
N PHE A 120 -7.73 5.93 5.43
CA PHE A 120 -6.68 6.36 4.50
C PHE A 120 -5.41 6.79 5.24
N ALA A 121 -5.56 7.55 6.34
CA ALA A 121 -4.44 7.93 7.20
C ALA A 121 -3.70 6.72 7.80
N LYS A 122 -4.41 5.60 8.06
CA LYS A 122 -3.78 4.36 8.51
C LYS A 122 -2.93 3.74 7.42
N ILE A 123 -3.41 3.71 6.17
CA ILE A 123 -2.62 3.20 5.04
C ILE A 123 -1.40 4.09 4.83
N GLU A 124 -1.60 5.40 4.65
CA GLU A 124 -0.53 6.33 4.33
C GLU A 124 0.52 6.41 5.44
N HIS A 125 0.12 6.85 6.64
CA HIS A 125 1.08 7.12 7.72
C HIS A 125 1.51 5.86 8.46
N GLY A 126 0.60 4.89 8.61
CA GLY A 126 0.85 3.68 9.37
C GLY A 126 1.61 2.63 8.60
N ILE A 127 1.20 2.36 7.37
CA ILE A 127 1.71 1.24 6.58
C ILE A 127 2.83 1.69 5.65
N ILE A 128 2.52 2.48 4.62
CA ILE A 128 3.48 2.81 3.57
C ILE A 128 4.52 3.85 3.98
N ARG A 129 4.27 4.65 5.02
CA ARG A 129 5.25 5.55 5.66
C ARG A 129 5.84 4.99 6.95
N LYS A 130 5.79 3.66 7.16
CA LYS A 130 6.44 2.95 8.28
C LYS A 130 6.12 3.55 9.64
N SER A 131 4.83 3.70 9.99
CA SER A 131 4.36 4.23 11.28
C SER A 131 4.81 5.67 11.58
N GLN A 132 4.75 6.55 10.60
CA GLN A 132 4.94 7.99 10.87
C GLN A 132 3.72 8.55 11.60
N TRP A 133 3.97 9.49 12.51
CA TRP A 133 2.90 10.29 13.10
C TRP A 133 2.45 11.35 12.09
N GLU A 134 1.16 11.43 11.82
CA GLU A 134 0.60 12.30 10.76
C GLU A 134 0.96 13.78 10.93
N TYR A 135 0.99 14.28 12.18
CA TYR A 135 1.38 15.66 12.50
C TYR A 135 2.88 15.85 12.69
N GLY A 136 3.67 14.81 12.52
CA GLY A 136 5.12 14.80 12.72
C GLY A 136 5.93 15.28 11.52
N LEU A 137 5.28 15.73 10.43
CA LEU A 137 5.90 16.24 9.20
C LEU A 137 6.93 15.28 8.57
N GLY A 138 6.84 13.98 8.88
CA GLY A 138 7.80 12.96 8.45
C GLY A 138 9.02 12.75 9.37
N TYR A 139 9.16 13.54 10.45
CA TYR A 139 10.28 13.39 11.40
C TYR A 139 9.98 12.43 12.56
N ILE A 140 8.72 12.36 12.98
CA ILE A 140 8.34 11.69 14.22
C ILE A 140 7.57 10.41 13.88
N ARG A 141 8.02 9.28 14.44
CA ARG A 141 7.33 8.00 14.34
C ARG A 141 6.36 7.82 15.50
N LYS A 142 5.31 7.04 15.27
CA LYS A 142 4.40 6.59 16.33
C LYS A 142 5.17 5.74 17.34
N TRP A 143 4.98 5.99 18.62
CA TRP A 143 5.65 5.24 19.69
C TRP A 143 5.06 3.84 19.86
N PHE A 144 3.74 3.71 19.68
CA PHE A 144 3.01 2.46 19.91
C PHE A 144 2.12 2.12 18.70
N PRO A 145 2.70 1.71 17.53
CA PRO A 145 1.91 1.28 16.40
C PRO A 145 1.15 -0.01 16.72
N GLY A 146 -0.11 -0.13 16.28
CA GLY A 146 -0.96 -1.29 16.49
C GLY A 146 -0.43 -2.57 15.79
N LYS A 147 -0.93 -3.75 16.19
CA LYS A 147 -0.51 -5.05 15.63
C LYS A 147 -0.68 -5.09 14.10
N PHE A 148 -1.83 -4.63 13.58
CA PHE A 148 -2.13 -4.59 12.15
C PHE A 148 -1.08 -3.78 11.37
N GLU A 149 -0.77 -2.59 11.84
CA GLU A 149 0.21 -1.70 11.24
C GLU A 149 1.63 -2.31 11.26
N ARG A 150 2.05 -2.90 12.40
CA ARG A 150 3.37 -3.53 12.52
C ARG A 150 3.58 -4.72 11.57
N LYS A 151 2.52 -5.50 11.31
CA LYS A 151 2.57 -6.68 10.44
C LYS A 151 2.63 -6.31 8.96
N LEU A 152 1.97 -5.22 8.57
CA LEU A 152 1.76 -4.88 7.16
C LEU A 152 2.59 -3.69 6.66
N ARG A 153 3.26 -2.96 7.57
CA ARG A 153 4.06 -1.80 7.17
C ARG A 153 5.32 -2.22 6.42
N VAL A 154 5.79 -1.31 5.58
CA VAL A 154 7.07 -1.44 4.89
C VAL A 154 8.26 -1.46 5.86
N GLU A 155 9.36 -2.07 5.45
CA GLU A 155 10.63 -2.05 6.18
C GLU A 155 11.44 -0.79 5.88
N GLU A 156 11.36 -0.27 4.65
CA GLU A 156 12.01 0.98 4.25
C GLU A 156 10.99 2.01 3.73
N ARG A 157 11.21 3.28 4.05
CA ARG A 157 10.38 4.38 3.54
C ARG A 157 10.87 4.78 2.15
N ASP A 158 9.93 5.00 1.25
CA ASP A 158 10.19 5.55 -0.08
C ASP A 158 9.46 6.89 -0.23
N PHE A 159 10.17 7.96 -0.46
CA PHE A 159 9.56 9.28 -0.64
C PHE A 159 8.70 9.39 -1.90
N ARG A 160 8.95 8.53 -2.90
CA ARG A 160 8.24 8.55 -4.19
C ARG A 160 6.76 8.22 -4.05
N ILE A 161 6.35 7.60 -2.94
CA ILE A 161 4.92 7.33 -2.65
C ILE A 161 4.08 8.61 -2.65
N HIS A 162 4.65 9.75 -2.28
CA HIS A 162 3.95 11.04 -2.31
C HIS A 162 3.59 11.50 -3.71
N PHE A 163 4.19 10.90 -4.73
CA PHE A 163 3.91 11.12 -6.15
C PHE A 163 3.16 9.95 -6.80
N ALA A 164 2.63 9.03 -5.98
CA ALA A 164 1.85 7.87 -6.38
C ALA A 164 0.45 7.83 -5.74
N LEU A 165 0.27 8.48 -4.58
CA LEU A 165 -1.01 8.53 -3.88
C LEU A 165 -1.90 9.62 -4.45
N ASN A 166 -3.09 9.24 -4.90
CA ASN A 166 -4.13 10.16 -5.35
C ASN A 166 -5.14 10.41 -4.22
N CYS A 167 -5.17 11.62 -3.70
CA CYS A 167 -6.07 12.03 -2.61
C CYS A 167 -7.42 12.61 -3.11
N GLY A 168 -7.71 12.51 -4.40
CA GLY A 168 -8.91 13.04 -5.03
C GLY A 168 -8.82 14.52 -5.45
N ALA A 169 -7.76 15.25 -5.13
CA ALA A 169 -7.58 16.64 -5.54
C ALA A 169 -7.02 16.76 -6.97
N ARG A 170 -7.31 17.90 -7.62
CA ARG A 170 -6.75 18.21 -8.95
C ARG A 170 -5.23 18.22 -8.98
N ASP A 171 -4.59 18.70 -7.91
CA ASP A 171 -3.13 18.72 -7.82
C ASP A 171 -2.52 17.39 -7.35
N CYS A 172 -3.33 16.36 -7.03
CA CYS A 172 -2.81 15.05 -6.72
C CYS A 172 -2.09 14.41 -7.93
N PRO A 173 -1.14 13.49 -7.67
CA PRO A 173 -0.64 12.60 -8.72
C PRO A 173 -1.80 11.86 -9.39
N PRO A 174 -1.74 11.60 -10.72
CA PRO A 174 -2.73 10.77 -11.38
C PRO A 174 -2.75 9.35 -10.83
N VAL A 175 -3.87 8.67 -10.96
CA VAL A 175 -4.01 7.27 -10.57
C VAL A 175 -3.29 6.38 -11.59
N ALA A 176 -2.33 5.61 -11.12
CA ALA A 176 -1.68 4.56 -11.90
C ALA A 176 -1.88 3.20 -11.22
N ILE A 177 -1.72 2.11 -11.97
CA ILE A 177 -1.79 0.74 -11.47
C ILE A 177 -0.37 0.27 -11.23
N TYR A 178 -0.03 -0.01 -9.96
CA TYR A 178 1.31 -0.42 -9.55
C TYR A 178 1.40 -1.94 -9.46
N GLU A 179 2.51 -2.47 -9.96
CA GLU A 179 2.84 -3.90 -10.03
C GLU A 179 4.16 -4.14 -9.30
N PRO A 180 4.30 -5.15 -8.43
CA PRO A 180 5.52 -5.36 -7.64
C PRO A 180 6.79 -5.46 -8.47
N GLU A 181 6.73 -6.18 -9.58
CA GLU A 181 7.87 -6.45 -10.47
C GLU A 181 8.34 -5.20 -11.23
N ARG A 182 7.47 -4.19 -11.35
CA ARG A 182 7.74 -2.95 -12.08
C ARG A 182 7.78 -1.73 -11.17
N LEU A 183 7.57 -1.91 -9.86
CA LEU A 183 7.32 -0.84 -8.89
C LEU A 183 8.39 0.26 -8.95
N GLU A 184 9.67 -0.10 -8.97
CA GLU A 184 10.79 0.86 -9.02
C GLU A 184 10.67 1.80 -10.23
N ALA A 185 10.52 1.22 -11.42
CA ALA A 185 10.38 2.00 -12.65
C ALA A 185 9.09 2.83 -12.69
N GLN A 186 8.00 2.31 -12.12
CA GLN A 186 6.72 3.00 -12.05
C GLN A 186 6.77 4.18 -11.09
N LEU A 187 7.38 4.03 -9.91
CA LEU A 187 7.56 5.11 -8.95
C LEU A 187 8.46 6.22 -9.50
N ASP A 188 9.57 5.85 -10.17
CA ASP A 188 10.43 6.83 -10.83
C ASP A 188 9.70 7.60 -11.92
N LYS A 189 8.96 6.91 -12.77
CA LYS A 189 8.18 7.54 -13.86
C LYS A 189 7.08 8.46 -13.33
N SER A 190 6.36 8.05 -12.29
CA SER A 190 5.35 8.87 -11.62
C SER A 190 5.97 10.12 -11.00
N THR A 191 7.12 9.96 -10.31
CA THR A 191 7.86 11.06 -9.70
C THR A 191 8.32 12.08 -10.74
N ALA A 192 9.02 11.63 -11.79
CA ALA A 192 9.50 12.50 -12.86
C ALA A 192 8.35 13.30 -13.46
N ARG A 193 7.28 12.62 -13.87
CA ARG A 193 6.10 13.24 -14.48
C ARG A 193 5.42 14.25 -13.57
N TYR A 194 5.29 13.92 -12.27
CA TYR A 194 4.68 14.83 -11.31
C TYR A 194 5.53 16.07 -11.07
N LEU A 195 6.83 15.90 -10.90
CA LEU A 195 7.77 17.02 -10.70
C LEU A 195 7.85 17.94 -11.92
N GLU A 196 7.92 17.40 -13.14
CA GLU A 196 7.87 18.17 -14.38
C GLU A 196 6.60 19.03 -14.48
N ARG A 197 5.45 18.45 -14.16
CA ARG A 197 4.16 19.15 -14.21
C ARG A 197 4.03 20.23 -13.16
N THR A 198 4.56 20.01 -11.96
CA THR A 198 4.26 20.84 -10.79
C THR A 198 5.37 21.80 -10.39
N THR A 199 6.57 21.69 -10.95
CA THR A 199 7.69 22.58 -10.62
C THR A 199 7.88 23.66 -11.67
N GLU A 200 8.04 24.90 -11.21
CA GLU A 200 8.39 26.07 -12.04
C GLU A 200 9.77 26.54 -11.61
N TYR A 201 10.78 26.40 -12.47
CA TYR A 201 12.12 26.89 -12.20
C TYR A 201 12.40 28.18 -12.99
N GLN A 202 12.89 29.20 -12.29
CA GLN A 202 13.29 30.50 -12.86
C GLN A 202 14.82 30.61 -12.76
N PRO A 203 15.55 30.42 -13.86
CA PRO A 203 17.03 30.43 -13.86
C PRO A 203 17.64 31.76 -13.44
N GLU A 204 17.01 32.87 -13.80
CA GLU A 204 17.49 34.24 -13.55
C GLU A 204 17.53 34.57 -12.07
N THR A 205 16.52 34.14 -11.32
CA THR A 205 16.42 34.32 -9.87
C THR A 205 16.89 33.12 -9.08
N LYS A 206 17.20 32.01 -9.77
CA LYS A 206 17.46 30.69 -9.15
C LYS A 206 16.37 30.28 -8.17
N THR A 207 15.10 30.50 -8.49
CA THR A 207 13.96 30.15 -7.65
C THR A 207 13.19 28.99 -8.26
N ALA A 208 12.94 27.94 -7.48
CA ALA A 208 12.05 26.85 -7.85
C ALA A 208 10.77 26.89 -7.02
N ARG A 209 9.62 27.07 -7.68
CA ARG A 209 8.28 26.97 -7.07
C ARG A 209 7.82 25.52 -7.20
N VAL A 210 7.66 24.85 -6.06
CA VAL A 210 7.41 23.41 -5.98
C VAL A 210 6.08 23.10 -5.32
N THR A 211 5.61 21.87 -5.45
CA THR A 211 4.41 21.38 -4.78
C THR A 211 4.47 21.54 -3.25
N SER A 212 3.32 21.78 -2.61
CA SER A 212 3.19 21.83 -1.15
C SER A 212 3.45 20.48 -0.47
N LEU A 213 3.42 19.35 -1.20
CA LEU A 213 3.78 18.02 -0.65
C LEU A 213 5.17 18.03 -0.01
N PHE A 214 6.14 18.70 -0.62
CA PHE A 214 7.49 18.87 -0.05
C PHE A 214 7.53 19.60 1.29
N ASN A 215 6.56 20.48 1.54
CA ASN A 215 6.44 21.18 2.83
C ASN A 215 5.70 20.34 3.87
N TRP A 216 4.64 19.64 3.48
CA TRP A 216 3.83 18.85 4.41
C TRP A 216 4.59 17.60 4.90
N PHE A 217 5.38 16.97 4.04
CA PHE A 217 6.13 15.75 4.31
C PHE A 217 7.65 15.97 4.36
N ARG A 218 8.07 17.16 4.80
CA ARG A 218 9.48 17.62 4.70
C ARG A 218 10.52 16.69 5.28
N GLY A 219 10.15 15.88 6.27
CA GLY A 219 11.03 14.89 6.89
C GLY A 219 11.25 13.66 6.01
N ASP A 220 10.27 13.31 5.16
CA ASP A 220 10.41 12.20 4.20
C ASP A 220 11.34 12.59 3.04
N PHE A 221 11.43 13.87 2.74
CA PHE A 221 12.29 14.44 1.67
C PHE A 221 13.65 14.99 2.16
N ASN A 222 14.05 14.67 3.39
CA ASN A 222 15.30 15.21 3.97
C ASN A 222 15.37 16.75 3.92
N CYS A 223 14.29 17.44 4.25
CA CYS A 223 14.16 18.90 4.26
C CYS A 223 14.41 19.55 2.88
N LYS A 224 14.62 20.87 2.89
CA LYS A 224 14.92 21.65 1.66
C LYS A 224 16.16 21.17 0.92
N LYS A 225 17.14 20.60 1.62
CA LYS A 225 18.34 20.07 0.99
C LYS A 225 18.01 18.88 0.11
N GLY A 226 17.35 17.87 0.65
CA GLY A 226 16.96 16.68 -0.11
C GLY A 226 15.97 16.99 -1.24
N VAL A 227 15.03 17.94 -1.04
CA VAL A 227 14.16 18.40 -2.12
C VAL A 227 14.96 18.93 -3.31
N LYS A 228 16.01 19.74 -3.08
CA LYS A 228 16.87 20.26 -4.17
C LYS A 228 17.66 19.14 -4.84
N GLU A 229 18.14 18.16 -4.09
CA GLU A 229 18.82 16.97 -4.61
C GLU A 229 17.87 16.17 -5.50
N ILE A 230 16.67 15.89 -5.06
CA ILE A 230 15.61 15.21 -5.86
C ILE A 230 15.34 15.99 -7.17
N LEU A 231 15.20 17.31 -7.12
CA LEU A 231 14.95 18.11 -8.31
C LEU A 231 16.13 18.07 -9.32
N VAL A 232 17.37 17.94 -8.83
CA VAL A 232 18.55 17.75 -9.68
C VAL A 232 18.57 16.34 -10.27
N ASP A 233 18.33 15.32 -9.46
CA ASP A 233 18.37 13.91 -9.88
C ASP A 233 17.31 13.60 -10.97
N TYR A 234 16.14 14.26 -10.89
CA TYR A 234 15.11 14.18 -11.93
C TYR A 234 15.28 15.22 -13.07
N GLY A 235 16.39 15.98 -13.11
CA GLY A 235 16.66 16.92 -14.20
C GLY A 235 15.78 18.18 -14.23
N ILE A 236 15.03 18.46 -13.17
CA ILE A 236 14.10 19.60 -13.08
C ILE A 236 14.85 20.92 -12.88
N ILE A 237 15.95 20.90 -12.15
CA ILE A 237 16.87 22.03 -11.97
C ILE A 237 18.31 21.60 -12.27
N PRO A 238 19.16 22.49 -12.81
CA PRO A 238 20.52 22.11 -13.23
C PRO A 238 21.48 21.94 -12.05
N THR A 239 21.18 22.50 -10.88
CA THR A 239 22.04 22.47 -9.68
C THR A 239 21.25 22.79 -8.44
N SER A 240 21.60 22.21 -7.31
CA SER A 240 21.04 22.55 -5.99
C SER A 240 21.64 23.82 -5.38
N LYS A 241 22.82 24.27 -5.89
CA LYS A 241 23.59 25.38 -5.31
C LYS A 241 22.95 26.74 -5.60
N GLY A 242 22.62 27.46 -4.53
CA GLY A 242 22.05 28.81 -4.63
C GLY A 242 20.60 28.85 -5.10
N VAL A 243 19.90 27.71 -5.18
CA VAL A 243 18.48 27.66 -5.52
C VAL A 243 17.65 27.92 -4.28
N ASP A 244 16.69 28.83 -4.38
CA ASP A 244 15.67 29.05 -3.35
C ASP A 244 14.39 28.31 -3.69
N LEU A 245 13.77 27.70 -2.65
CA LEU A 245 12.49 26.97 -2.79
C LEU A 245 11.34 27.83 -2.27
N SER A 246 10.29 27.93 -3.06
CA SER A 246 8.97 28.41 -2.66
C SER A 246 7.89 27.37 -2.94
N TYR A 247 6.80 27.40 -2.21
CA TYR A 247 5.75 26.39 -2.31
C TYR A 247 4.52 26.96 -3.00
N LYS A 248 3.94 26.18 -3.92
CA LYS A 248 2.67 26.52 -4.59
C LYS A 248 1.49 26.29 -3.65
N ASN A 249 0.41 27.03 -3.86
CA ASN A 249 -0.88 26.65 -3.30
C ASN A 249 -1.30 25.33 -3.94
N TYR A 250 -2.03 24.52 -3.18
CA TYR A 250 -2.52 23.23 -3.63
C TYR A 250 -3.99 23.34 -4.02
N ASP A 251 -4.33 22.93 -5.24
CA ASP A 251 -5.71 22.90 -5.72
C ASP A 251 -6.43 21.66 -5.21
N TRP A 252 -7.25 21.84 -4.19
CA TRP A 252 -8.05 20.82 -3.55
C TRP A 252 -9.39 20.55 -4.25
N THR A 253 -9.65 21.13 -5.42
CA THR A 253 -10.86 20.80 -6.18
C THR A 253 -10.90 19.30 -6.45
N LEU A 254 -12.05 18.68 -6.13
CA LEU A 254 -12.24 17.24 -6.38
C LEU A 254 -12.12 16.96 -7.88
N ASP A 255 -11.24 16.01 -8.24
CA ASP A 255 -10.93 15.60 -9.61
C ASP A 255 -10.67 14.09 -9.65
N LEU A 256 -11.72 13.34 -9.95
CA LEU A 256 -11.68 11.88 -10.03
C LEU A 256 -11.42 11.41 -11.46
N ASP A 257 -11.24 10.10 -11.66
CA ASP A 257 -11.01 9.45 -12.96
C ASP A 257 -9.74 9.89 -13.71
N ASN A 258 -8.82 10.56 -13.02
CA ASN A 258 -7.53 10.98 -13.57
C ASN A 258 -6.55 9.81 -13.63
N PHE A 259 -6.80 8.85 -14.53
CA PHE A 259 -5.96 7.65 -14.71
C PHE A 259 -4.86 7.89 -15.74
N ILE A 260 -3.68 7.28 -15.49
CA ILE A 260 -2.56 7.23 -16.44
C ILE A 260 -1.99 5.81 -16.57
N ASP A 261 -1.35 5.56 -17.70
CA ASP A 261 -0.53 4.36 -17.90
C ASP A 261 0.96 4.71 -17.74
N ILE A 262 1.66 3.91 -16.92
CA ILE A 262 3.06 4.11 -16.58
C ILE A 262 3.89 2.84 -16.75
#